data_4e83fd9fe2c1a058aec2257d5403ec5b
#
_entry.id   4e83fd9fe2c1a058aec2257d5403ec5b
#
_cell.length_a   1.000
_cell.length_b   1.000
_cell.length_c   1.000
_cell.angle_alpha   90.00
_cell.angle_beta   90.00
_cell.angle_gamma   90.00
#
_symmetry.space_group_name_H-M   'P 1'
#
loop_
_entity.id
_entity.type
_entity.pdbx_description
1 polymer ?
#
loop_
_entity_poly.entity_id
_entity_poly.type
_entity_poly.pdbx_seq_one_letter_code
_entity_poly.pdbx_strand_id
1 'polypeptide(L)'
;MDLTTKILDLSACYRRISAVFPYFPRLDFDFEGWYGECVRRAVNAEDEKTYHLTLMAFLNRLGDGHTDYTPPRAWLNRVGYLPFRLEAFPEGYYWQGRRVLALDGVSMEEWAKRMEKILPGRENFLYPGPFQAYLPLFLTGETHVLTTETGEETFALGRERPKPDPFYPEAAWPWETLSETPCIRRYDRNVLYVRLDHFLTDWSKPIRSALTDGTDWQGVVLDIRRNVGGMTVFAARVAELFFDGEFSGCQKWTRLSRGVDLASGSQIIDMTPEELEKLGVDEGDKRCLDTLKGRNFENYTDRFGEIGQKAIYSGPLTLLISPDTVSAAEDFTAMFRSNKRAWLLGMPTRGTTGTPLMERLPGGGSIRVVSVGYRLLDGTEFIGRGIRPDQWSQPDPAEWFAGKDKALQLALERFRTGVKPLG
;
A
#
# COMPACT_ATOMS: atom_id res chain seq x y z
N MET A 1 -16.45 -25.76 -6.74
CA MET A 1 -17.04 -24.58 -7.43
C MET A 1 -17.44 -25.00 -8.84
N ASP A 2 -18.64 -24.68 -9.30
CA ASP A 2 -19.12 -25.03 -10.65
C ASP A 2 -18.48 -24.11 -11.74
N LEU A 3 -18.53 -24.59 -12.97
CA LEU A 3 -17.93 -23.93 -14.12
C LEU A 3 -18.52 -22.53 -14.38
N THR A 4 -19.82 -22.39 -14.24
CA THR A 4 -20.52 -21.12 -14.46
C THR A 4 -20.01 -20.05 -13.49
N THR A 5 -19.88 -20.39 -12.21
CA THR A 5 -19.33 -19.49 -11.18
C THR A 5 -17.90 -19.07 -11.52
N LYS A 6 -17.04 -20.01 -11.92
CA LYS A 6 -15.65 -19.70 -12.34
C LYS A 6 -15.58 -18.70 -13.49
N ILE A 7 -16.43 -18.88 -14.50
CA ILE A 7 -16.50 -17.97 -15.67
C ILE A 7 -17.04 -16.60 -15.26
N LEU A 8 -18.08 -16.54 -14.44
CA LEU A 8 -18.66 -15.27 -13.98
C LEU A 8 -17.65 -14.45 -13.17
N ASP A 9 -16.89 -15.08 -12.27
CA ASP A 9 -15.88 -14.40 -11.47
C ASP A 9 -14.78 -13.79 -12.35
N LEU A 10 -14.23 -14.58 -13.29
CA LEU A 10 -13.20 -14.09 -14.21
C LEU A 10 -13.71 -12.98 -15.13
N SER A 11 -14.93 -13.12 -15.63
CA SER A 11 -15.57 -12.10 -16.47
C SER A 11 -15.82 -10.80 -15.71
N ALA A 12 -16.19 -10.89 -14.42
CA ALA A 12 -16.34 -9.72 -13.55
C ALA A 12 -14.98 -9.02 -13.34
N CYS A 13 -13.93 -9.78 -13.03
CA CYS A 13 -12.57 -9.26 -12.91
C CYS A 13 -12.12 -8.53 -14.19
N TYR A 14 -12.21 -9.19 -15.33
CA TYR A 14 -11.85 -8.62 -16.64
C TYR A 14 -12.61 -7.30 -16.89
N ARG A 15 -13.92 -7.33 -16.77
CA ARG A 15 -14.78 -6.16 -17.00
C ARG A 15 -14.40 -4.98 -16.11
N ARG A 16 -14.08 -5.22 -14.82
CA ARG A 16 -13.73 -4.14 -13.91
C ARG A 16 -12.34 -3.59 -14.19
N ILE A 17 -11.37 -4.44 -14.42
CA ILE A 17 -10.01 -4.02 -14.77
C ILE A 17 -10.04 -3.18 -16.06
N SER A 18 -10.64 -3.70 -17.12
CA SER A 18 -10.69 -3.01 -18.40
C SER A 18 -11.46 -1.68 -18.36
N ALA A 19 -12.47 -1.55 -17.47
CA ALA A 19 -13.27 -0.34 -17.37
C ALA A 19 -12.63 0.76 -16.51
N VAL A 20 -12.01 0.42 -15.37
CA VAL A 20 -11.66 1.45 -14.37
C VAL A 20 -10.18 1.52 -14.00
N PHE A 21 -9.37 0.49 -14.29
CA PHE A 21 -7.97 0.48 -13.91
C PHE A 21 -7.18 1.61 -14.60
N PRO A 22 -6.65 2.63 -13.86
CA PRO A 22 -6.11 3.85 -14.48
C PRO A 22 -4.79 3.60 -15.21
N TYR A 23 -4.05 2.54 -14.83
CA TYR A 23 -2.78 2.17 -15.46
C TYR A 23 -2.94 1.17 -16.62
N PHE A 24 -4.17 0.82 -16.99
CA PHE A 24 -4.45 -0.13 -18.08
C PHE A 24 -3.67 0.17 -19.37
N PRO A 25 -3.60 1.44 -19.84
CA PRO A 25 -2.85 1.77 -21.06
C PRO A 25 -1.31 1.67 -20.91
N ARG A 26 -0.80 1.48 -19.70
CA ARG A 26 0.63 1.37 -19.40
C ARG A 26 1.07 -0.06 -19.12
N LEU A 27 0.17 -1.04 -19.28
CA LEU A 27 0.53 -2.44 -19.11
C LEU A 27 1.57 -2.83 -20.18
N ASP A 28 2.64 -3.47 -19.74
CA ASP A 28 3.80 -3.88 -20.52
C ASP A 28 3.70 -5.34 -21.00
N PHE A 29 2.50 -5.93 -20.95
CA PHE A 29 2.22 -7.30 -21.35
C PHE A 29 0.88 -7.40 -22.08
N ASP A 30 0.69 -8.50 -22.82
CA ASP A 30 -0.58 -8.85 -23.47
C ASP A 30 -1.63 -9.22 -22.41
N PHE A 31 -2.49 -8.26 -22.08
CA PHE A 31 -3.56 -8.45 -21.08
C PHE A 31 -4.60 -9.47 -21.52
N GLU A 32 -4.99 -9.45 -22.80
CA GLU A 32 -5.99 -10.37 -23.36
C GLU A 32 -5.47 -11.82 -23.37
N GLY A 33 -4.23 -12.01 -23.81
CA GLY A 33 -3.58 -13.30 -23.76
C GLY A 33 -3.44 -13.84 -22.33
N TRP A 34 -3.09 -12.97 -21.38
CA TRP A 34 -3.01 -13.32 -19.97
C TRP A 34 -4.38 -13.68 -19.38
N TYR A 35 -5.41 -12.91 -19.69
CA TYR A 35 -6.78 -13.24 -19.32
C TYR A 35 -7.19 -14.62 -19.83
N GLY A 36 -6.97 -14.88 -21.13
CA GLY A 36 -7.27 -16.18 -21.73
C GLY A 36 -6.52 -17.35 -21.09
N GLU A 37 -5.26 -17.14 -20.67
CA GLU A 37 -4.51 -18.15 -19.92
C GLU A 37 -5.10 -18.39 -18.53
N CYS A 38 -5.46 -17.34 -17.81
CA CYS A 38 -6.09 -17.45 -16.48
C CYS A 38 -7.48 -18.13 -16.57
N VAL A 39 -8.26 -17.84 -17.62
CA VAL A 39 -9.53 -18.55 -17.87
C VAL A 39 -9.28 -20.05 -18.02
N ARG A 40 -8.34 -20.46 -18.87
CA ARG A 40 -8.00 -21.88 -19.05
C ARG A 40 -7.57 -22.55 -17.75
N ARG A 41 -6.72 -21.88 -16.96
CA ARG A 41 -6.23 -22.41 -15.66
C ARG A 41 -7.38 -22.54 -14.65
N ALA A 42 -8.22 -21.54 -14.51
CA ALA A 42 -9.31 -21.54 -13.54
C ALA A 42 -10.41 -22.54 -13.89
N VAL A 43 -10.78 -22.62 -15.18
CA VAL A 43 -11.77 -23.58 -15.69
C VAL A 43 -11.31 -25.02 -15.42
N ASN A 44 -10.05 -25.34 -15.68
CA ASN A 44 -9.45 -26.65 -15.49
C ASN A 44 -8.95 -26.90 -14.06
N ALA A 45 -9.12 -25.96 -13.12
CA ALA A 45 -8.71 -26.15 -11.74
C ALA A 45 -9.52 -27.28 -11.09
N GLU A 46 -8.85 -28.32 -10.62
CA GLU A 46 -9.45 -29.50 -9.96
C GLU A 46 -9.84 -29.20 -8.51
N ASP A 47 -9.18 -28.22 -7.90
CA ASP A 47 -9.41 -27.82 -6.50
C ASP A 47 -9.61 -26.31 -6.33
N GLU A 48 -10.19 -25.91 -5.18
CA GLU A 48 -10.44 -24.51 -4.84
C GLU A 48 -9.13 -23.71 -4.68
N LYS A 49 -8.05 -24.32 -4.24
CA LYS A 49 -6.75 -23.67 -4.05
C LYS A 49 -6.19 -23.20 -5.38
N THR A 50 -6.09 -24.08 -6.37
CA THR A 50 -5.61 -23.77 -7.73
C THR A 50 -6.44 -22.65 -8.36
N TYR A 51 -7.76 -22.70 -8.18
CA TYR A 51 -8.67 -21.66 -8.64
C TYR A 51 -8.37 -20.30 -8.01
N HIS A 52 -8.31 -20.22 -6.68
CA HIS A 52 -8.06 -18.97 -5.97
C HIS A 52 -6.66 -18.40 -6.25
N LEU A 53 -5.64 -19.24 -6.30
CA LEU A 53 -4.28 -18.82 -6.70
C LEU A 53 -4.23 -18.26 -8.13
N THR A 54 -5.05 -18.79 -9.04
CA THR A 54 -5.16 -18.28 -10.42
C THR A 54 -5.74 -16.86 -10.43
N LEU A 55 -6.81 -16.59 -9.68
CA LEU A 55 -7.39 -15.24 -9.56
C LEU A 55 -6.43 -14.26 -8.88
N MET A 56 -5.74 -14.70 -7.83
CA MET A 56 -4.70 -13.88 -7.18
C MET A 56 -3.61 -13.50 -8.19
N ALA A 57 -3.09 -14.48 -8.95
CA ALA A 57 -2.08 -14.22 -9.96
C ALA A 57 -2.57 -13.34 -11.11
N PHE A 58 -3.85 -13.48 -11.48
CA PHE A 58 -4.46 -12.65 -12.53
C PHE A 58 -4.40 -11.17 -12.20
N LEU A 59 -4.84 -10.80 -11.00
CA LEU A 59 -4.87 -9.40 -10.58
C LEU A 59 -3.49 -8.90 -10.18
N ASN A 60 -2.67 -9.73 -9.53
CA ASN A 60 -1.34 -9.31 -9.09
C ASN A 60 -0.42 -8.89 -10.24
N ARG A 61 -0.55 -9.50 -11.43
CA ARG A 61 0.24 -9.11 -12.60
C ARG A 61 0.06 -7.65 -13.02
N LEU A 62 -1.03 -7.00 -12.59
CA LEU A 62 -1.26 -5.57 -12.83
C LEU A 62 -0.28 -4.67 -12.07
N GLY A 63 0.42 -5.20 -11.06
CA GLY A 63 1.49 -4.51 -10.34
C GLY A 63 1.03 -3.39 -9.42
N ASP A 64 -0.23 -3.43 -8.98
CA ASP A 64 -0.83 -2.43 -8.07
C ASP A 64 -1.35 -3.09 -6.79
N GLY A 65 -0.95 -2.55 -5.64
CA GLY A 65 -1.28 -3.13 -4.33
C GLY A 65 -2.72 -2.88 -3.86
N HIS A 66 -3.47 -2.02 -4.55
CA HIS A 66 -4.92 -1.81 -4.32
C HIS A 66 -5.79 -2.54 -5.35
N THR A 67 -5.16 -3.31 -6.25
CA THR A 67 -5.84 -4.14 -7.26
C THR A 67 -5.52 -5.59 -6.97
N ASP A 68 -6.39 -6.26 -6.23
CA ASP A 68 -6.18 -7.62 -5.75
C ASP A 68 -7.48 -8.45 -5.74
N TYR A 69 -7.30 -9.76 -5.57
CA TYR A 69 -8.35 -10.71 -5.28
C TYR A 69 -8.17 -11.28 -3.87
N THR A 70 -9.20 -11.23 -3.08
CA THR A 70 -9.27 -11.86 -1.77
C THR A 70 -10.20 -13.08 -1.81
N PRO A 71 -9.71 -14.30 -1.53
CA PRO A 71 -10.53 -15.49 -1.43
C PRO A 71 -11.62 -15.38 -0.35
N PRO A 72 -12.68 -16.20 -0.40
CA PRO A 72 -13.72 -16.23 0.64
C PRO A 72 -13.11 -16.46 2.03
N ARG A 73 -13.52 -15.67 3.01
CA ARG A 73 -12.99 -15.78 4.38
C ARG A 73 -13.20 -17.17 4.99
N ALA A 74 -14.35 -17.79 4.70
CA ALA A 74 -14.63 -19.14 5.18
C ALA A 74 -13.66 -20.18 4.61
N TRP A 75 -13.16 -19.98 3.38
CA TRP A 75 -12.16 -20.83 2.77
C TRP A 75 -10.78 -20.59 3.40
N LEU A 76 -10.35 -19.33 3.57
CA LEU A 76 -9.09 -18.97 4.24
C LEU A 76 -9.03 -19.53 5.67
N ASN A 77 -10.12 -19.46 6.43
CA ASN A 77 -10.20 -19.99 7.78
C ASN A 77 -10.00 -21.52 7.84
N ARG A 78 -10.35 -22.25 6.75
CA ARG A 78 -10.09 -23.70 6.66
C ARG A 78 -8.61 -24.03 6.45
N VAL A 79 -7.90 -23.16 5.75
CA VAL A 79 -6.45 -23.31 5.54
C VAL A 79 -5.70 -23.14 6.87
N GLY A 80 -6.07 -22.16 7.66
CA GLY A 80 -5.44 -21.84 8.95
C GLY A 80 -4.42 -20.71 8.87
N TYR A 81 -3.74 -20.43 9.98
CA TYR A 81 -2.81 -19.34 10.16
C TYR A 81 -1.50 -19.82 10.77
N LEU A 82 -0.38 -19.16 10.47
CA LEU A 82 0.83 -19.32 11.24
C LEU A 82 0.55 -18.98 12.70
N PRO A 83 1.00 -19.78 13.69
CA PRO A 83 0.73 -19.49 15.11
C PRO A 83 1.62 -18.38 15.69
N PHE A 84 2.49 -17.80 14.88
CA PHE A 84 3.42 -16.73 15.21
C PHE A 84 3.45 -15.67 14.12
N ARG A 85 4.08 -14.55 14.42
CA ARG A 85 4.32 -13.46 13.47
C ARG A 85 5.77 -13.43 13.03
N LEU A 86 5.94 -13.08 11.76
CA LEU A 86 7.24 -12.80 11.17
C LEU A 86 7.39 -11.29 11.03
N GLU A 87 8.53 -10.76 11.44
CA GLU A 87 8.96 -9.40 11.12
C GLU A 87 9.88 -9.44 9.91
N ALA A 88 9.68 -8.53 8.96
CA ALA A 88 10.54 -8.41 7.79
C ALA A 88 11.54 -7.25 7.97
N PHE A 89 12.78 -7.56 7.69
CA PHE A 89 13.89 -6.62 7.59
C PHE A 89 14.57 -6.78 6.23
N PRO A 90 15.36 -5.83 5.77
CA PRO A 90 16.08 -5.97 4.50
C PRO A 90 16.93 -7.25 4.43
N GLU A 91 17.41 -7.72 5.58
CA GLU A 91 18.24 -8.94 5.70
C GLU A 91 17.43 -10.25 5.70
N GLY A 92 16.08 -10.17 5.79
CA GLY A 92 15.20 -11.34 5.79
C GLY A 92 14.10 -11.29 6.85
N TYR A 93 13.57 -12.46 7.20
CA TYR A 93 12.49 -12.60 8.17
C TYR A 93 13.02 -13.00 9.54
N TYR A 94 12.37 -12.48 10.58
CA TYR A 94 12.74 -12.73 11.97
C TYR A 94 11.51 -13.14 12.79
N TRP A 95 11.74 -14.00 13.77
CA TRP A 95 10.77 -14.39 14.76
C TRP A 95 11.42 -14.36 16.16
N GLN A 96 10.85 -13.57 17.06
CA GLN A 96 11.39 -13.39 18.44
C GLN A 96 12.89 -13.06 18.47
N GLY A 97 13.34 -12.19 17.58
CA GLY A 97 14.74 -11.76 17.50
C GLY A 97 15.68 -12.74 16.80
N ARG A 98 15.21 -13.91 16.41
CA ARG A 98 16.00 -14.93 15.70
C ARG A 98 15.72 -14.86 14.20
N ARG A 99 16.75 -14.86 13.39
CA ARG A 99 16.61 -14.90 11.94
C ARG A 99 16.01 -16.23 11.50
N VAL A 100 14.95 -16.17 10.70
CA VAL A 100 14.31 -17.35 10.11
C VAL A 100 15.00 -17.68 8.80
N LEU A 101 15.55 -18.86 8.70
CA LEU A 101 16.31 -19.32 7.53
C LEU A 101 15.43 -20.10 6.55
N ALA A 102 14.59 -21.01 7.08
CA ALA A 102 13.77 -21.88 6.27
C ALA A 102 12.45 -22.25 6.97
N LEU A 103 11.49 -22.68 6.19
CA LEU A 103 10.25 -23.31 6.63
C LEU A 103 10.04 -24.59 5.81
N ASP A 104 9.87 -25.71 6.48
CA ASP A 104 9.81 -27.07 5.88
C ASP A 104 10.99 -27.36 4.94
N GLY A 105 12.20 -26.95 5.33
CA GLY A 105 13.43 -27.12 4.55
C GLY A 105 13.55 -26.22 3.31
N VAL A 106 12.55 -25.38 3.04
CA VAL A 106 12.58 -24.40 1.95
C VAL A 106 13.00 -23.04 2.51
N SER A 107 14.02 -22.40 1.89
CA SER A 107 14.51 -21.11 2.36
C SER A 107 13.41 -20.01 2.28
N MET A 108 13.49 -19.03 3.18
CA MET A 108 12.53 -17.92 3.18
C MET A 108 12.59 -17.10 1.88
N GLU A 109 13.76 -17.01 1.25
CA GLU A 109 13.94 -16.37 -0.05
C GLU A 109 13.18 -17.13 -1.15
N GLU A 110 13.29 -18.46 -1.17
CA GLU A 110 12.56 -19.28 -2.14
C GLU A 110 11.04 -19.21 -1.90
N TRP A 111 10.58 -19.16 -0.64
CA TRP A 111 9.17 -18.93 -0.33
C TRP A 111 8.70 -17.57 -0.85
N ALA A 112 9.46 -16.50 -0.63
CA ALA A 112 9.14 -15.17 -1.16
C ALA A 112 9.01 -15.19 -2.69
N LYS A 113 9.94 -15.84 -3.39
CA LYS A 113 9.91 -16.00 -4.84
C LYS A 113 8.70 -16.81 -5.34
N ARG A 114 8.32 -17.89 -4.65
CA ARG A 114 7.12 -18.69 -4.99
C ARG A 114 5.84 -17.86 -4.86
N MET A 115 5.79 -16.97 -3.87
CA MET A 115 4.62 -16.16 -3.55
C MET A 115 4.55 -14.86 -4.33
N GLU A 116 5.63 -14.41 -4.97
CA GLU A 116 5.70 -13.17 -5.75
C GLU A 116 4.54 -13.04 -6.76
N LYS A 117 4.15 -14.15 -7.38
CA LYS A 117 3.09 -14.18 -8.40
C LYS A 117 1.69 -13.92 -7.84
N ILE A 118 1.48 -14.10 -6.54
CA ILE A 118 0.17 -13.99 -5.91
C ILE A 118 0.05 -12.84 -4.90
N LEU A 119 1.16 -12.22 -4.52
CA LEU A 119 1.16 -11.08 -3.62
C LEU A 119 0.86 -9.79 -4.37
N PRO A 120 -0.01 -8.91 -3.85
CA PRO A 120 -0.36 -7.67 -4.52
C PRO A 120 0.80 -6.66 -4.48
N GLY A 121 1.06 -6.02 -5.62
CA GLY A 121 2.11 -5.01 -5.80
C GLY A 121 3.47 -5.60 -6.16
N ARG A 122 4.39 -4.72 -6.59
CA ARG A 122 5.78 -5.09 -6.91
C ARG A 122 6.65 -4.98 -5.65
N GLU A 123 7.70 -5.80 -5.55
CA GLU A 123 8.67 -5.80 -4.42
C GLU A 123 8.06 -6.16 -3.05
N ASN A 124 7.12 -7.12 -3.01
CA ASN A 124 6.35 -7.44 -1.80
C ASN A 124 7.03 -8.40 -0.81
N PHE A 125 8.22 -8.90 -1.09
CA PHE A 125 8.90 -9.84 -0.20
C PHE A 125 9.31 -9.22 1.15
N LEU A 126 9.50 -7.89 1.22
CA LEU A 126 9.72 -7.15 2.48
C LEU A 126 8.41 -6.91 3.27
N TYR A 127 7.32 -7.55 2.85
CA TYR A 127 5.99 -7.30 3.37
C TYR A 127 5.51 -8.47 4.21
N PRO A 128 5.70 -8.46 5.53
CA PRO A 128 5.32 -9.60 6.35
C PRO A 128 3.82 -9.84 6.38
N GLY A 129 3.00 -8.81 6.30
CA GLY A 129 1.54 -8.93 6.39
C GLY A 129 0.93 -9.86 5.33
N PRO A 130 0.92 -9.49 4.03
CA PRO A 130 0.42 -10.36 2.98
C PRO A 130 1.21 -11.67 2.84
N PHE A 131 2.53 -11.64 2.99
CA PHE A 131 3.35 -12.84 2.92
C PHE A 131 2.90 -13.88 3.93
N GLN A 132 2.87 -13.56 5.21
CA GLN A 132 2.47 -14.53 6.24
C GLN A 132 0.98 -14.88 6.23
N ALA A 133 0.13 -14.00 5.69
CA ALA A 133 -1.30 -14.30 5.54
C ALA A 133 -1.57 -15.40 4.51
N TYR A 134 -0.76 -15.47 3.45
CA TYR A 134 -0.95 -16.42 2.35
C TYR A 134 0.06 -17.57 2.33
N LEU A 135 1.14 -17.51 3.10
CA LEU A 135 2.11 -18.61 3.20
C LEU A 135 1.46 -19.95 3.58
N PRO A 136 0.48 -20.03 4.52
CA PRO A 136 -0.22 -21.27 4.82
C PRO A 136 -0.88 -21.97 3.62
N LEU A 137 -1.21 -21.24 2.55
CA LEU A 137 -1.75 -21.84 1.33
C LEU A 137 -0.78 -22.81 0.65
N PHE A 138 0.50 -22.70 0.90
CA PHE A 138 1.55 -23.51 0.28
C PHE A 138 2.06 -24.62 1.17
N LEU A 139 1.70 -24.61 2.45
CA LEU A 139 2.10 -25.63 3.40
C LEU A 139 1.20 -26.85 3.28
N THR A 140 1.80 -28.05 3.40
CA THR A 140 1.11 -29.33 3.32
C THR A 140 1.51 -30.20 4.51
N GLY A 141 0.52 -30.82 5.15
CA GLY A 141 0.75 -31.62 6.35
C GLY A 141 0.14 -31.00 7.60
N GLU A 142 0.24 -31.70 8.72
CA GLU A 142 -0.30 -31.27 10.00
C GLU A 142 0.72 -30.50 10.85
N THR A 143 2.00 -30.80 10.65
CA THR A 143 3.14 -30.22 11.38
C THR A 143 4.18 -29.67 10.44
N HIS A 144 4.76 -28.54 10.81
CA HIS A 144 5.73 -27.80 10.03
C HIS A 144 6.96 -27.49 10.87
N VAL A 145 8.10 -27.29 10.23
CA VAL A 145 9.38 -27.00 10.88
C VAL A 145 9.86 -25.61 10.48
N LEU A 146 9.99 -24.73 11.46
CA LEU A 146 10.63 -23.42 11.29
C LEU A 146 12.10 -23.54 11.68
N THR A 147 13.01 -23.35 10.74
CA THR A 147 14.45 -23.35 10.97
C THR A 147 14.93 -21.92 11.20
N THR A 148 15.54 -21.65 12.34
CA THR A 148 16.14 -20.37 12.70
C THR A 148 17.67 -20.53 12.82
N GLU A 149 18.38 -19.42 12.97
CA GLU A 149 19.83 -19.43 13.19
C GLU A 149 20.26 -20.12 14.50
N THR A 150 19.32 -20.31 15.44
CA THR A 150 19.59 -20.91 16.76
C THR A 150 19.01 -22.31 16.93
N GLY A 151 18.28 -22.85 15.93
CA GLY A 151 17.68 -24.17 15.98
C GLY A 151 16.35 -24.26 15.25
N GLU A 152 15.68 -25.37 15.44
CA GLU A 152 14.40 -25.70 14.79
C GLU A 152 13.26 -25.68 15.79
N GLU A 153 12.11 -25.22 15.32
CA GLU A 153 10.85 -25.18 16.07
C GLU A 153 9.76 -25.90 15.26
N THR A 154 9.06 -26.81 15.88
CA THR A 154 7.93 -27.51 15.25
C THR A 154 6.62 -26.85 15.61
N PHE A 155 5.75 -26.63 14.63
CA PHE A 155 4.44 -26.02 14.85
C PHE A 155 3.36 -26.65 13.97
N ALA A 156 2.09 -26.39 14.31
CA ALA A 156 0.93 -26.67 13.47
C ALA A 156 0.21 -25.35 13.14
N LEU A 157 -0.51 -25.30 12.03
CA LEU A 157 -1.34 -24.13 11.69
C LEU A 157 -2.46 -23.94 12.71
N GLY A 158 -2.61 -22.71 13.18
CA GLY A 158 -3.66 -22.31 14.12
C GLY A 158 -4.99 -22.03 13.43
N ARG A 159 -6.08 -22.05 14.20
CA ARG A 159 -7.43 -21.66 13.73
C ARG A 159 -7.69 -20.17 13.91
N GLU A 160 -6.86 -19.50 14.68
CA GLU A 160 -6.93 -18.07 14.95
C GLU A 160 -5.63 -17.39 14.53
N ARG A 161 -5.71 -16.13 14.19
CA ARG A 161 -4.53 -15.32 13.92
C ARG A 161 -3.69 -15.16 15.19
N PRO A 162 -2.36 -15.17 15.09
CA PRO A 162 -1.50 -15.03 16.26
C PRO A 162 -1.73 -13.67 16.93
N LYS A 163 -1.75 -13.69 18.26
CA LYS A 163 -1.76 -12.44 19.05
C LYS A 163 -0.42 -11.70 18.87
N PRO A 164 -0.39 -10.39 19.10
CA PRO A 164 0.85 -9.63 19.13
C PRO A 164 1.86 -10.25 20.09
N ASP A 165 3.12 -10.34 19.64
CA ASP A 165 4.20 -10.80 20.50
C ASP A 165 4.53 -9.67 21.53
N PRO A 166 4.57 -9.97 22.84
CA PRO A 166 4.90 -8.99 23.87
C PRO A 166 6.34 -8.45 23.78
N PHE A 167 7.22 -9.08 23.00
CA PHE A 167 8.60 -8.60 22.78
C PHE A 167 8.70 -7.43 21.80
N TYR A 168 7.61 -7.04 21.13
CA TYR A 168 7.66 -5.88 20.25
C TYR A 168 7.81 -4.59 21.07
N PRO A 169 8.78 -3.71 20.69
CA PRO A 169 8.80 -2.35 21.20
C PRO A 169 7.43 -1.71 20.97
N GLU A 170 6.99 -0.83 21.87
CA GLU A 170 5.68 -0.15 21.73
C GLU A 170 5.48 0.54 20.35
N ALA A 171 6.56 0.84 19.63
CA ALA A 171 6.55 1.35 18.27
C ALA A 171 6.23 0.28 17.20
N ALA A 172 6.32 -1.01 17.52
CA ALA A 172 6.20 -2.12 16.59
C ALA A 172 4.82 -2.81 16.65
N TRP A 173 3.75 -2.04 16.77
CA TRP A 173 2.40 -2.60 16.88
C TRP A 173 1.96 -3.34 15.63
N PRO A 174 1.39 -4.53 15.78
CA PRO A 174 0.70 -5.19 14.68
C PRO A 174 -0.54 -4.41 14.27
N TRP A 175 -0.72 -4.24 12.97
CA TRP A 175 -1.89 -3.63 12.34
C TRP A 175 -3.25 -4.26 12.71
N GLU A 176 -3.26 -5.39 13.45
CA GLU A 176 -4.48 -6.11 13.85
C GLU A 176 -5.11 -5.59 15.15
N THR A 177 -4.38 -4.84 15.96
CA THR A 177 -4.92 -4.12 17.10
C THR A 177 -4.79 -2.62 16.83
N LEU A 178 -5.73 -2.10 16.06
CA LEU A 178 -5.81 -0.66 15.80
C LEU A 178 -6.03 0.05 17.14
N SER A 179 -5.11 0.96 17.48
CA SER A 179 -5.25 1.78 18.67
C SER A 179 -6.49 2.66 18.57
N GLU A 180 -7.28 2.77 19.61
CA GLU A 180 -8.42 3.69 19.67
C GLU A 180 -7.98 5.14 19.85
N THR A 181 -6.74 5.36 20.26
CA THR A 181 -6.15 6.69 20.53
C THR A 181 -4.74 6.78 19.95
N PRO A 182 -4.28 7.97 19.50
CA PRO A 182 -2.92 8.15 19.06
C PRO A 182 -1.97 8.01 20.26
N CYS A 183 -0.79 7.42 20.04
CA CYS A 183 0.26 7.44 21.06
C CYS A 183 0.96 8.79 21.04
N ILE A 184 0.79 9.58 22.10
CA ILE A 184 1.38 10.91 22.24
C ILE A 184 2.39 10.86 23.39
N ARG A 185 3.64 11.27 23.14
CA ARG A 185 4.73 11.31 24.12
C ARG A 185 5.52 12.59 24.01
N ARG A 186 6.09 13.01 25.13
CA ARG A 186 7.05 14.12 25.20
C ARG A 186 8.45 13.53 25.45
N TYR A 187 9.37 13.92 24.59
CA TYR A 187 10.79 13.62 24.76
C TYR A 187 11.55 14.84 25.28
N ASP A 188 12.80 14.63 25.70
CA ASP A 188 13.69 15.67 26.15
C ASP A 188 13.73 16.87 25.18
N ARG A 189 13.96 18.08 25.74
CA ARG A 189 13.94 19.35 25.00
C ARG A 189 12.63 19.67 24.30
N ASN A 190 11.50 19.27 24.87
CA ASN A 190 10.18 19.58 24.37
C ASN A 190 9.99 19.10 22.91
N VAL A 191 10.33 17.86 22.61
CA VAL A 191 9.97 17.23 21.34
C VAL A 191 8.67 16.44 21.52
N LEU A 192 7.65 16.77 20.74
CA LEU A 192 6.39 16.05 20.70
C LEU A 192 6.52 14.84 19.74
N TYR A 193 6.26 13.65 20.23
CA TYR A 193 6.15 12.44 19.41
C TYR A 193 4.68 12.02 19.34
N VAL A 194 4.19 11.80 18.11
CA VAL A 194 2.83 11.34 17.82
C VAL A 194 2.90 10.16 16.88
N ARG A 195 2.45 8.98 17.34
CA ARG A 195 2.29 7.80 16.47
C ARG A 195 0.84 7.66 16.03
N LEU A 196 0.66 7.47 14.74
CA LEU A 196 -0.62 7.33 14.03
C LEU A 196 -0.63 5.97 13.33
N ASP A 197 -1.36 4.98 13.87
CA ASP A 197 -1.35 3.62 13.34
C ASP A 197 -2.35 3.43 12.19
N HIS A 198 -3.31 4.33 12.01
CA HIS A 198 -4.29 4.34 10.91
C HIS A 198 -4.96 5.72 10.77
N PHE A 199 -5.72 5.90 9.69
CA PHE A 199 -6.62 7.03 9.46
C PHE A 199 -8.10 6.59 9.35
N LEU A 200 -8.55 5.61 10.18
CA LEU A 200 -9.95 5.23 10.28
C LEU A 200 -10.75 6.11 11.25
N THR A 201 -10.05 6.93 12.04
CA THR A 201 -10.61 7.86 13.03
C THR A 201 -9.95 9.23 12.87
N ASP A 202 -10.68 10.29 13.16
CA ASP A 202 -10.15 11.65 13.19
C ASP A 202 -9.35 11.90 14.48
N TRP A 203 -8.04 11.94 14.36
CA TRP A 203 -7.11 12.17 15.48
C TRP A 203 -6.63 13.63 15.60
N SER A 204 -7.20 14.54 14.82
CA SER A 204 -6.80 15.96 14.86
C SER A 204 -7.02 16.62 16.23
N LYS A 205 -8.11 16.28 16.92
CA LYS A 205 -8.44 16.88 18.23
C LYS A 205 -7.42 16.58 19.32
N PRO A 206 -7.06 15.30 19.63
CA PRO A 206 -6.06 15.01 20.66
C PRO A 206 -4.67 15.56 20.29
N ILE A 207 -4.29 15.58 19.02
CA ILE A 207 -3.01 16.15 18.57
C ILE A 207 -3.03 17.68 18.75
N ARG A 208 -4.10 18.36 18.36
CA ARG A 208 -4.27 19.80 18.61
C ARG A 208 -4.11 20.12 20.08
N SER A 209 -4.78 19.38 20.96
CA SER A 209 -4.67 19.56 22.43
C SER A 209 -3.22 19.46 22.91
N ALA A 210 -2.47 18.48 22.40
CA ALA A 210 -1.06 18.32 22.76
C ALA A 210 -0.18 19.46 22.22
N LEU A 211 -0.46 19.97 21.02
CA LEU A 211 0.28 21.09 20.43
C LEU A 211 0.02 22.42 21.12
N THR A 212 -1.13 22.58 21.80
CA THR A 212 -1.58 23.83 22.44
C THR A 212 -1.59 23.77 23.97
N ASP A 213 -0.89 22.82 24.58
CA ASP A 213 -0.83 22.63 26.04
C ASP A 213 0.03 23.67 26.79
N GLY A 214 0.56 24.67 26.10
CA GLY A 214 1.44 25.71 26.63
C GLY A 214 2.92 25.34 26.59
N THR A 215 3.29 24.18 26.07
CA THR A 215 4.69 23.77 25.90
C THR A 215 5.29 24.50 24.69
N ASP A 216 6.50 25.06 24.87
CA ASP A 216 7.31 25.57 23.75
C ASP A 216 7.99 24.40 23.06
N TRP A 217 7.28 23.83 22.04
CA TRP A 217 7.74 22.65 21.30
C TRP A 217 8.92 22.99 20.38
N GLN A 218 10.06 22.35 20.60
CA GLN A 218 11.27 22.50 19.78
C GLN A 218 11.23 21.63 18.52
N GLY A 219 10.32 20.67 18.45
CA GLY A 219 10.11 19.83 17.28
C GLY A 219 8.92 18.90 17.45
N VAL A 220 8.41 18.41 16.34
CA VAL A 220 7.37 17.36 16.27
C VAL A 220 7.86 16.20 15.45
N VAL A 221 7.67 15.00 15.95
CA VAL A 221 7.85 13.74 15.22
C VAL A 221 6.46 13.13 14.99
N LEU A 222 6.06 13.00 13.74
CA LEU A 222 4.88 12.23 13.35
C LEU A 222 5.35 10.85 12.87
N ASP A 223 4.95 9.80 13.57
CA ASP A 223 5.32 8.43 13.25
C ASP A 223 4.15 7.71 12.58
N ILE A 224 4.28 7.47 11.30
CA ILE A 224 3.31 6.74 10.47
C ILE A 224 3.93 5.49 9.84
N ARG A 225 5.05 5.00 10.38
CA ARG A 225 5.77 3.84 9.87
C ARG A 225 4.92 2.57 9.78
N ARG A 226 3.89 2.45 10.59
CA ARG A 226 2.97 1.31 10.63
C ARG A 226 1.54 1.69 10.22
N ASN A 227 1.36 2.87 9.63
CA ASN A 227 0.04 3.34 9.25
C ASN A 227 -0.45 2.63 7.97
N VAL A 228 -1.48 1.81 8.13
CA VAL A 228 -2.08 1.02 7.06
C VAL A 228 -3.09 1.80 6.21
N GLY A 229 -3.22 3.11 6.43
CA GLY A 229 -4.13 3.97 5.70
C GLY A 229 -5.50 4.12 6.37
N GLY A 230 -6.51 4.43 5.57
CA GLY A 230 -7.87 4.70 5.99
C GLY A 230 -8.53 5.77 5.13
N MET A 231 -9.09 6.80 5.76
CA MET A 231 -9.79 7.91 5.11
C MET A 231 -8.84 9.09 4.91
N THR A 232 -8.58 9.48 3.66
CA THR A 232 -7.73 10.63 3.34
C THR A 232 -8.22 11.93 4.00
N VAL A 233 -9.53 12.09 4.20
CA VAL A 233 -10.08 13.26 4.91
C VAL A 233 -9.62 13.33 6.37
N PHE A 234 -9.45 12.21 7.07
CA PHE A 234 -8.93 12.20 8.44
C PHE A 234 -7.42 12.46 8.47
N ALA A 235 -6.68 11.95 7.47
CA ALA A 235 -5.28 12.28 7.28
C ALA A 235 -5.11 13.80 7.03
N ALA A 236 -5.95 14.39 6.16
CA ALA A 236 -5.94 15.81 5.87
C ALA A 236 -6.22 16.67 7.11
N ARG A 237 -7.20 16.31 7.95
CA ARG A 237 -7.50 17.03 9.21
C ARG A 237 -6.33 17.04 10.20
N VAL A 238 -5.54 15.98 10.23
CA VAL A 238 -4.28 15.97 11.01
C VAL A 238 -3.26 16.88 10.35
N ALA A 239 -3.10 16.79 9.02
CA ALA A 239 -2.16 17.63 8.27
C ALA A 239 -2.48 19.13 8.42
N GLU A 240 -3.75 19.53 8.43
CA GLU A 240 -4.21 20.90 8.64
C GLU A 240 -3.62 21.59 9.90
N LEU A 241 -3.22 20.82 10.90
CA LEU A 241 -2.56 21.37 12.08
C LEU A 241 -1.17 21.96 11.79
N PHE A 242 -0.60 21.62 10.64
CA PHE A 242 0.79 21.92 10.26
C PHE A 242 0.93 22.78 9.01
N PHE A 243 -0.19 23.15 8.37
CA PHE A 243 -0.18 24.00 7.15
C PHE A 243 -0.93 25.30 7.36
N ASP A 244 -0.41 26.36 6.76
CA ASP A 244 -1.12 27.63 6.59
C ASP A 244 -1.94 27.59 5.29
N GLY A 245 -3.23 27.87 5.36
CA GLY A 245 -4.11 27.97 4.20
C GLY A 245 -4.35 26.66 3.46
N GLU A 246 -4.68 26.76 2.18
CA GLU A 246 -4.90 25.59 1.33
C GLU A 246 -3.59 24.88 0.98
N PHE A 247 -3.64 23.56 0.93
CA PHE A 247 -2.53 22.72 0.50
C PHE A 247 -3.01 21.51 -0.28
N SER A 248 -2.12 20.90 -1.03
CA SER A 248 -2.37 19.72 -1.86
C SER A 248 -1.21 18.73 -1.73
N GLY A 249 -1.47 17.45 -1.95
CA GLY A 249 -0.45 16.40 -1.91
C GLY A 249 -0.15 15.82 -3.27
N CYS A 250 -1.19 15.40 -3.99
CA CYS A 250 -1.09 14.64 -5.22
C CYS A 250 -1.86 15.27 -6.38
N GLN A 251 -1.37 15.06 -7.58
CA GLN A 251 -2.19 15.08 -8.78
C GLN A 251 -2.81 13.70 -8.99
N LYS A 252 -4.09 13.71 -9.34
CA LYS A 252 -4.88 12.50 -9.56
C LYS A 252 -5.41 12.46 -10.98
N TRP A 253 -5.63 11.26 -11.50
CA TRP A 253 -6.33 11.07 -12.77
C TRP A 253 -7.21 9.83 -12.72
N THR A 254 -8.29 9.86 -13.48
CA THR A 254 -9.18 8.71 -13.69
C THR A 254 -9.50 8.55 -15.16
N ARG A 255 -9.91 7.37 -15.57
CA ARG A 255 -10.29 7.10 -16.96
C ARG A 255 -11.69 7.63 -17.24
N LEU A 256 -11.85 8.29 -18.39
CA LEU A 256 -13.14 8.62 -18.95
C LEU A 256 -13.46 7.64 -20.10
N SER A 257 -14.71 7.20 -20.19
CA SER A 257 -15.18 6.33 -21.25
C SER A 257 -16.56 6.80 -21.71
N ARG A 258 -16.68 7.08 -23.01
CA ARG A 258 -17.92 7.48 -23.67
C ARG A 258 -18.19 6.59 -24.87
N GLY A 259 -19.40 6.02 -24.95
CA GLY A 259 -19.78 5.10 -26.01
C GLY A 259 -19.65 5.66 -27.44
N VAL A 260 -19.97 6.94 -27.64
CA VAL A 260 -19.82 7.62 -28.93
C VAL A 260 -18.35 7.74 -29.33
N ASP A 261 -17.49 8.17 -28.37
CA ASP A 261 -16.05 8.28 -28.61
C ASP A 261 -15.43 6.90 -28.93
N LEU A 262 -15.90 5.83 -28.26
CA LEU A 262 -15.48 4.46 -28.57
C LEU A 262 -15.88 4.06 -30.01
N ALA A 263 -17.11 4.36 -30.40
CA ALA A 263 -17.61 4.04 -31.74
C ALA A 263 -16.83 4.79 -32.82
N SER A 264 -16.61 6.10 -32.63
CA SER A 264 -15.84 6.92 -33.58
C SER A 264 -14.38 6.49 -33.66
N GLY A 265 -13.74 6.25 -32.50
CA GLY A 265 -12.36 5.77 -32.45
C GLY A 265 -12.16 4.41 -33.14
N SER A 266 -13.17 3.52 -33.09
CA SER A 266 -13.11 2.20 -33.75
C SER A 266 -13.04 2.28 -35.27
N GLN A 267 -13.50 3.38 -35.88
CA GLN A 267 -13.46 3.57 -37.33
C GLN A 267 -12.08 3.93 -37.87
N ILE A 268 -11.21 4.45 -37.01
CA ILE A 268 -9.90 4.97 -37.41
C ILE A 268 -8.73 4.27 -36.70
N ILE A 269 -8.97 3.25 -35.89
CA ILE A 269 -7.93 2.61 -35.05
C ILE A 269 -6.84 1.91 -35.86
N ASP A 270 -7.21 1.35 -37.01
CA ASP A 270 -6.31 0.58 -37.89
C ASP A 270 -5.63 1.44 -38.95
N MET A 271 -5.89 2.76 -38.96
CA MET A 271 -5.31 3.68 -39.94
C MET A 271 -3.87 4.03 -39.57
N THR A 272 -3.02 4.11 -40.59
CA THR A 272 -1.65 4.58 -40.44
C THR A 272 -1.59 6.09 -40.15
N PRO A 273 -0.48 6.62 -39.59
CA PRO A 273 -0.33 8.06 -39.41
C PRO A 273 -0.55 8.88 -40.68
N GLU A 274 -0.09 8.39 -41.84
CA GLU A 274 -0.25 9.03 -43.15
C GLU A 274 -1.71 9.06 -43.63
N GLU A 275 -2.47 8.02 -43.33
CA GLU A 275 -3.92 7.95 -43.62
C GLU A 275 -4.70 8.92 -42.76
N LEU A 276 -4.37 8.98 -41.45
CA LEU A 276 -4.98 9.93 -40.50
C LEU A 276 -4.70 11.39 -40.89
N GLU A 277 -3.49 11.70 -41.33
CA GLU A 277 -3.12 13.02 -41.83
C GLU A 277 -3.91 13.41 -43.10
N LYS A 278 -4.05 12.47 -44.03
CA LYS A 278 -4.84 12.69 -45.26
C LYS A 278 -6.32 12.92 -44.99
N LEU A 279 -6.86 12.34 -43.93
CA LEU A 279 -8.26 12.53 -43.51
C LEU A 279 -8.46 13.84 -42.78
N GLY A 280 -7.37 14.54 -42.39
CA GLY A 280 -7.47 15.78 -41.62
C GLY A 280 -7.98 15.58 -40.20
N VAL A 281 -7.56 14.47 -39.55
CA VAL A 281 -7.95 14.09 -38.19
C VAL A 281 -7.64 15.22 -37.22
N ASP A 282 -8.65 15.68 -36.51
CA ASP A 282 -8.56 16.76 -35.54
C ASP A 282 -8.31 16.25 -34.10
N GLU A 283 -8.28 17.17 -33.13
CA GLU A 283 -8.10 16.82 -31.70
C GLU A 283 -9.30 16.03 -31.13
N GLY A 284 -10.51 16.20 -31.71
CA GLY A 284 -11.68 15.41 -31.35
C GLY A 284 -11.53 13.95 -31.74
N ASP A 285 -11.04 13.69 -32.94
CA ASP A 285 -10.78 12.34 -33.45
C ASP A 285 -9.66 11.66 -32.66
N LYS A 286 -8.58 12.39 -32.33
CA LYS A 286 -7.51 11.88 -31.46
C LYS A 286 -8.05 11.49 -30.09
N ARG A 287 -8.97 12.30 -29.52
CA ARG A 287 -9.64 11.96 -28.26
C ARG A 287 -10.48 10.69 -28.37
N CYS A 288 -11.16 10.46 -29.51
CA CYS A 288 -11.90 9.23 -29.74
C CYS A 288 -10.99 8.00 -29.79
N LEU A 289 -9.84 8.10 -30.48
CA LEU A 289 -8.80 7.05 -30.45
C LEU A 289 -8.26 6.81 -29.04
N ASP A 290 -7.99 7.87 -28.29
CA ASP A 290 -7.50 7.76 -26.91
C ASP A 290 -8.57 7.17 -25.99
N THR A 291 -9.86 7.47 -26.20
CA THR A 291 -10.97 6.83 -25.50
C THR A 291 -11.00 5.33 -25.78
N LEU A 292 -10.91 4.91 -27.07
CA LEU A 292 -10.90 3.52 -27.46
C LEU A 292 -9.70 2.77 -26.87
N LYS A 293 -8.50 3.39 -26.89
CA LYS A 293 -7.27 2.86 -26.30
C LYS A 293 -7.23 2.98 -24.78
N GLY A 294 -8.28 3.51 -24.14
CA GLY A 294 -8.37 3.72 -22.69
C GLY A 294 -7.39 4.77 -22.16
N ARG A 295 -6.97 5.74 -22.97
CA ARG A 295 -5.98 6.76 -22.65
C ARG A 295 -6.58 8.14 -22.29
N ASN A 296 -7.91 8.29 -22.32
CA ASN A 296 -8.55 9.50 -21.84
C ASN A 296 -8.57 9.54 -20.31
N PHE A 297 -8.02 10.61 -19.75
CA PHE A 297 -7.91 10.83 -18.32
C PHE A 297 -8.47 12.21 -17.95
N GLU A 298 -9.13 12.27 -16.79
CA GLU A 298 -9.39 13.52 -16.09
C GLU A 298 -8.32 13.68 -15.00
N ASN A 299 -7.62 14.82 -15.03
CA ASN A 299 -6.63 15.14 -14.00
C ASN A 299 -7.26 16.13 -13.02
N TYR A 300 -7.11 15.89 -11.74
CA TYR A 300 -7.58 16.77 -10.69
C TYR A 300 -6.63 16.73 -9.49
N THR A 301 -6.78 17.72 -8.61
CA THR A 301 -5.96 17.83 -7.41
C THR A 301 -6.88 18.17 -6.25
N ASP A 302 -6.89 17.34 -5.22
CA ASP A 302 -7.62 17.63 -3.99
C ASP A 302 -6.95 18.78 -3.27
N ARG A 303 -7.77 19.68 -2.70
CA ARG A 303 -7.34 20.75 -1.82
C ARG A 303 -7.90 20.52 -0.44
N PHE A 304 -7.10 20.77 0.57
CA PHE A 304 -7.44 20.62 1.98
C PHE A 304 -7.12 21.92 2.71
N GLY A 305 -7.67 22.10 3.90
CA GLY A 305 -7.57 23.34 4.66
C GLY A 305 -8.46 24.45 4.12
N GLU A 306 -8.49 25.57 4.82
CA GLU A 306 -9.31 26.75 4.48
C GLU A 306 -8.43 27.95 4.18
N ILE A 307 -8.92 28.83 3.27
CA ILE A 307 -8.23 30.10 2.97
C ILE A 307 -8.12 30.93 4.26
N GLY A 308 -6.89 31.35 4.60
CA GLY A 308 -6.62 32.14 5.80
C GLY A 308 -6.44 31.31 7.08
N GLN A 309 -6.61 29.99 7.05
CA GLN A 309 -6.27 29.11 8.18
C GLN A 309 -4.79 29.24 8.55
N LYS A 310 -4.51 29.21 9.85
CA LYS A 310 -3.15 29.18 10.37
C LYS A 310 -2.80 27.81 10.91
N ALA A 311 -1.58 27.37 10.62
CA ALA A 311 -1.02 26.17 11.25
C ALA A 311 -1.02 26.32 12.77
N ILE A 312 -1.34 25.23 13.46
CA ILE A 312 -1.20 25.19 14.92
C ILE A 312 0.28 25.05 15.31
N TYR A 313 1.06 24.40 14.45
CA TYR A 313 2.49 24.25 14.62
C TYR A 313 3.21 24.45 13.28
N SER A 314 4.07 25.45 13.21
CA SER A 314 4.89 25.80 12.03
C SER A 314 6.38 25.52 12.22
N GLY A 315 6.79 25.01 13.40
CA GLY A 315 8.18 24.67 13.72
C GLY A 315 8.71 23.43 12.99
N PRO A 316 9.93 22.96 13.34
CA PRO A 316 10.57 21.80 12.73
C PRO A 316 9.74 20.52 12.90
N LEU A 317 9.55 19.78 11.81
CA LEU A 317 8.73 18.57 11.73
C LEU A 317 9.49 17.44 11.08
N THR A 318 9.43 16.26 11.66
CA THR A 318 9.93 15.01 11.06
C THR A 318 8.79 14.01 10.89
N LEU A 319 8.72 13.41 9.72
CA LEU A 319 7.77 12.35 9.40
C LEU A 319 8.54 11.03 9.26
N LEU A 320 8.24 10.06 10.13
CA LEU A 320 8.82 8.73 10.04
C LEU A 320 7.98 7.85 9.13
N ILE A 321 8.60 7.31 8.08
CA ILE A 321 7.95 6.49 7.05
C ILE A 321 8.65 5.14 6.87
N SER A 322 7.91 4.15 6.37
CA SER A 322 8.44 2.82 6.08
C SER A 322 7.64 2.13 4.97
N PRO A 323 8.03 0.93 4.50
CA PRO A 323 7.19 0.13 3.60
C PRO A 323 5.79 -0.22 4.15
N ASP A 324 5.54 -0.06 5.46
CA ASP A 324 4.21 -0.21 6.07
C ASP A 324 3.36 1.06 6.06
N THR A 325 3.89 2.16 5.54
CA THR A 325 3.14 3.39 5.25
C THR A 325 2.35 3.20 3.95
N VAL A 326 1.02 3.10 4.01
CA VAL A 326 0.16 2.62 2.92
C VAL A 326 -1.07 3.49 2.74
N SER A 327 -1.58 3.59 1.49
CA SER A 327 -2.89 4.15 1.17
C SER A 327 -3.01 5.61 1.67
N ALA A 328 -4.02 5.96 2.47
CA ALA A 328 -4.17 7.31 3.01
C ALA A 328 -2.95 7.81 3.80
N ALA A 329 -2.07 6.92 4.30
CA ALA A 329 -0.80 7.31 4.88
C ALA A 329 0.21 7.78 3.82
N GLU A 330 0.12 7.25 2.60
CA GLU A 330 0.91 7.77 1.47
C GLU A 330 0.35 9.11 0.97
N ASP A 331 -0.98 9.28 0.97
CA ASP A 331 -1.61 10.58 0.67
C ASP A 331 -1.14 11.63 1.69
N PHE A 332 -1.12 11.27 2.99
CA PHE A 332 -0.58 12.11 4.04
C PHE A 332 0.91 12.43 3.81
N THR A 333 1.71 11.44 3.51
CA THR A 333 3.13 11.63 3.19
C THR A 333 3.32 12.58 1.99
N ALA A 334 2.49 12.42 0.95
CA ALA A 334 2.51 13.27 -0.24
C ALA A 334 2.16 14.72 0.06
N MET A 335 1.23 14.99 1.00
CA MET A 335 0.92 16.35 1.46
C MET A 335 2.18 17.04 2.01
N PHE A 336 2.93 16.36 2.87
CA PHE A 336 4.15 16.91 3.46
C PHE A 336 5.31 16.97 2.47
N ARG A 337 5.48 15.96 1.62
CA ARG A 337 6.53 15.92 0.58
C ARG A 337 6.34 17.02 -0.44
N SER A 338 5.16 17.15 -1.04
CA SER A 338 4.87 18.12 -2.09
C SER A 338 4.96 19.57 -1.63
N ASN A 339 4.68 19.83 -0.36
CA ASN A 339 4.76 21.16 0.24
C ASN A 339 6.06 21.40 1.02
N LYS A 340 7.01 20.46 1.01
CA LYS A 340 8.29 20.54 1.74
C LYS A 340 8.12 20.87 3.22
N ARG A 341 7.03 20.39 3.85
CA ARG A 341 6.66 20.81 5.21
C ARG A 341 7.34 19.95 6.29
N ALA A 342 7.79 18.75 5.99
CA ALA A 342 8.42 17.85 6.93
C ALA A 342 9.70 17.23 6.34
N TRP A 343 10.64 16.89 7.22
CA TRP A 343 11.76 16.01 6.90
C TRP A 343 11.29 14.57 6.95
N LEU A 344 11.37 13.86 5.84
CA LEU A 344 11.00 12.45 5.75
C LEU A 344 12.19 11.57 6.13
N LEU A 345 12.01 10.70 7.10
CA LEU A 345 13.07 9.85 7.65
C LEU A 345 12.59 8.39 7.73
N GLY A 346 13.41 7.46 7.31
CA GLY A 346 13.12 6.03 7.36
C GLY A 346 13.39 5.30 6.05
N MET A 347 12.47 4.47 5.62
CA MET A 347 12.49 3.73 4.36
C MET A 347 11.37 4.24 3.44
N PRO A 348 11.42 4.01 2.12
CA PRO A 348 10.34 4.38 1.21
C PRO A 348 9.00 3.81 1.66
N THR A 349 7.91 4.54 1.36
CA THR A 349 6.54 4.04 1.56
C THR A 349 6.25 2.87 0.62
N ARG A 350 5.09 2.25 0.73
CA ARG A 350 4.72 1.10 -0.09
C ARG A 350 4.66 1.37 -1.58
N GLY A 351 4.20 2.53 -1.98
CA GLY A 351 3.93 2.83 -3.38
C GLY A 351 2.57 2.31 -3.84
N THR A 352 1.56 2.35 -2.98
CA THR A 352 0.20 1.97 -3.34
C THR A 352 -0.83 2.79 -2.58
N THR A 353 -1.57 3.59 -3.32
CA THR A 353 -2.74 4.31 -2.85
C THR A 353 -3.76 4.37 -3.98
N GLY A 354 -4.98 4.75 -3.67
CA GLY A 354 -6.04 4.90 -4.65
C GLY A 354 -7.41 4.74 -4.02
N THR A 355 -8.44 5.01 -4.82
CA THR A 355 -9.83 4.75 -4.47
C THR A 355 -10.25 3.46 -5.16
N PRO A 356 -10.21 2.30 -4.48
CA PRO A 356 -10.52 1.04 -5.14
C PRO A 356 -12.04 0.88 -5.31
N LEU A 357 -12.45 0.45 -6.50
CA LEU A 357 -13.74 -0.18 -6.71
C LEU A 357 -13.69 -1.55 -6.03
N MET A 358 -14.66 -1.84 -5.18
CA MET A 358 -14.79 -3.11 -4.49
C MET A 358 -16.00 -3.87 -5.02
N GLU A 359 -15.84 -5.16 -5.34
CA GLU A 359 -16.95 -6.00 -5.78
C GLU A 359 -16.85 -7.40 -5.17
N ARG A 360 -17.97 -7.91 -4.69
CA ARG A 360 -18.09 -9.33 -4.32
C ARG A 360 -18.36 -10.16 -5.56
N LEU A 361 -17.63 -11.25 -5.70
CA LEU A 361 -17.78 -12.17 -6.80
C LEU A 361 -18.79 -13.27 -6.50
N PRO A 362 -19.47 -13.85 -7.52
CA PRO A 362 -20.40 -14.97 -7.35
C PRO A 362 -19.82 -16.16 -6.60
N GLY A 363 -18.53 -16.44 -6.75
CA GLY A 363 -17.81 -17.50 -6.01
C GLY A 363 -17.52 -17.18 -4.55
N GLY A 364 -18.01 -16.04 -4.03
CA GLY A 364 -17.86 -15.62 -2.63
C GLY A 364 -16.56 -14.89 -2.30
N GLY A 365 -15.62 -14.80 -3.24
CA GLY A 365 -14.45 -13.95 -3.15
C GLY A 365 -14.81 -12.48 -3.39
N SER A 366 -13.80 -11.60 -3.32
CA SER A 366 -13.93 -10.19 -3.65
C SER A 366 -12.72 -9.69 -4.41
N ILE A 367 -12.96 -8.69 -5.26
CA ILE A 367 -11.90 -7.96 -5.94
C ILE A 367 -11.88 -6.52 -5.48
N ARG A 368 -10.70 -5.93 -5.50
CA ARG A 368 -10.46 -4.50 -5.50
C ARG A 368 -9.77 -4.14 -6.81
N VAL A 369 -10.19 -3.05 -7.40
CA VAL A 369 -9.56 -2.50 -8.60
C VAL A 369 -9.40 -1.01 -8.40
N VAL A 370 -8.16 -0.52 -8.33
CA VAL A 370 -7.89 0.91 -8.20
C VAL A 370 -8.49 1.66 -9.38
N SER A 371 -9.11 2.82 -9.11
CA SER A 371 -9.77 3.63 -10.14
C SER A 371 -9.12 5.00 -10.35
N VAL A 372 -8.18 5.38 -9.48
CA VAL A 372 -7.49 6.68 -9.50
C VAL A 372 -5.98 6.45 -9.50
N GLY A 373 -5.28 7.09 -10.41
CA GLY A 373 -3.83 7.15 -10.44
C GLY A 373 -3.30 8.33 -9.63
N TYR A 374 -2.10 8.21 -9.07
CA TYR A 374 -1.48 9.19 -8.18
C TYR A 374 -0.05 9.51 -8.59
N ARG A 375 0.31 10.79 -8.49
CA ARG A 375 1.68 11.30 -8.56
C ARG A 375 1.81 12.52 -7.64
N LEU A 376 3.01 12.84 -7.21
CA LEU A 376 3.29 14.06 -6.46
C LEU A 376 3.00 15.31 -7.30
N LEU A 377 2.90 16.48 -6.67
CA LEU A 377 2.62 17.74 -7.40
C LEU A 377 3.71 18.12 -8.40
N ASP A 378 4.95 17.67 -8.18
CA ASP A 378 6.08 17.86 -9.12
C ASP A 378 6.07 16.87 -10.29
N GLY A 379 5.06 16.00 -10.37
CA GLY A 379 4.94 14.97 -11.39
C GLY A 379 5.63 13.64 -11.06
N THR A 380 6.34 13.53 -9.94
CA THR A 380 7.03 12.29 -9.54
C THR A 380 6.02 11.16 -9.30
N GLU A 381 6.18 10.07 -10.03
CA GLU A 381 5.39 8.86 -9.87
C GLU A 381 5.97 8.00 -8.74
N PHE A 382 5.13 7.63 -7.78
CA PHE A 382 5.54 6.82 -6.64
C PHE A 382 4.83 5.47 -6.54
N ILE A 383 3.79 5.23 -7.35
CA ILE A 383 3.10 3.95 -7.36
C ILE A 383 4.05 2.83 -7.82
N GLY A 384 4.11 1.75 -7.05
CA GLY A 384 5.04 0.63 -7.22
C GLY A 384 6.48 0.89 -6.75
N ARG A 385 6.79 2.11 -6.25
CA ARG A 385 8.16 2.50 -5.83
C ARG A 385 8.23 3.11 -4.43
N GLY A 386 7.12 3.70 -3.96
CA GLY A 386 7.04 4.45 -2.71
C GLY A 386 7.58 5.88 -2.78
N ILE A 387 7.16 6.70 -1.83
CA ILE A 387 7.69 8.04 -1.62
C ILE A 387 9.00 7.89 -0.84
N ARG A 388 10.09 8.38 -1.42
CA ARG A 388 11.43 8.24 -0.83
C ARG A 388 11.63 9.18 0.36
N PRO A 389 12.32 8.74 1.43
CA PRO A 389 12.71 9.62 2.53
C PRO A 389 13.82 10.60 2.09
N ASP A 390 13.97 11.70 2.84
CA ASP A 390 15.12 12.62 2.71
C ASP A 390 16.36 12.01 3.34
N GLN A 391 16.19 11.21 4.40
CA GLN A 391 17.25 10.46 5.04
C GLN A 391 16.84 9.00 5.19
N TRP A 392 17.65 8.11 4.63
CA TRP A 392 17.46 6.67 4.78
C TRP A 392 17.79 6.23 6.19
N SER A 393 16.92 5.46 6.81
CA SER A 393 17.17 4.78 8.07
C SER A 393 16.38 3.49 8.10
N GLN A 394 17.08 2.38 7.93
CA GLN A 394 16.49 1.05 8.12
C GLN A 394 16.74 0.56 9.55
N PRO A 395 15.81 -0.19 10.14
CA PRO A 395 16.04 -0.82 11.43
C PRO A 395 17.12 -1.89 11.32
N ASP A 396 17.99 -1.96 12.31
CA ASP A 396 18.86 -3.10 12.55
C ASP A 396 18.10 -4.11 13.41
N PRO A 397 18.03 -5.41 13.05
CA PRO A 397 17.25 -6.38 13.79
C PRO A 397 17.65 -6.52 15.24
N ALA A 398 18.94 -6.58 15.55
CA ALA A 398 19.43 -6.75 16.92
C ALA A 398 19.10 -5.53 17.79
N GLU A 399 19.27 -4.32 17.24
CA GLU A 399 18.90 -3.09 17.93
C GLU A 399 17.38 -2.99 18.14
N TRP A 400 16.60 -3.34 17.11
CA TRP A 400 15.14 -3.33 17.15
C TRP A 400 14.58 -4.22 18.25
N PHE A 401 15.02 -5.49 18.31
CA PHE A 401 14.59 -6.43 19.35
C PHE A 401 15.15 -6.09 20.74
N ALA A 402 16.21 -5.30 20.81
CA ALA A 402 16.69 -4.71 22.08
C ALA A 402 15.92 -3.42 22.47
N GLY A 403 14.83 -3.07 21.75
CA GLY A 403 14.00 -1.89 22.03
C GLY A 403 14.60 -0.57 21.57
N LYS A 404 15.63 -0.59 20.69
CA LYS A 404 16.26 0.62 20.17
C LYS A 404 15.63 0.99 18.82
N ASP A 405 15.12 2.20 18.72
CA ASP A 405 14.55 2.75 17.50
C ASP A 405 15.50 3.79 16.89
N LYS A 406 16.32 3.35 15.94
CA LYS A 406 17.32 4.18 15.29
C LYS A 406 16.71 5.38 14.55
N ALA A 407 15.58 5.19 13.87
CA ALA A 407 14.93 6.29 13.14
C ALA A 407 14.40 7.35 14.12
N LEU A 408 13.77 6.94 15.22
CA LEU A 408 13.32 7.87 16.24
C LEU A 408 14.50 8.58 16.91
N GLN A 409 15.59 7.87 17.22
CA GLN A 409 16.79 8.49 17.79
C GLN A 409 17.37 9.56 16.86
N LEU A 410 17.48 9.29 15.54
CA LEU A 410 17.93 10.26 14.56
C LEU A 410 16.99 11.48 14.47
N ALA A 411 15.67 11.26 14.54
CA ALA A 411 14.69 12.35 14.56
C ALA A 411 14.87 13.25 15.80
N LEU A 412 15.04 12.65 16.98
CA LEU A 412 15.26 13.38 18.23
C LEU A 412 16.60 14.14 18.23
N GLU A 413 17.66 13.53 17.70
CA GLU A 413 18.98 14.16 17.59
C GLU A 413 18.96 15.36 16.64
N ARG A 414 18.20 15.27 15.53
CA ARG A 414 18.02 16.37 14.62
C ARG A 414 17.51 17.63 15.32
N PHE A 415 16.56 17.52 16.25
CA PHE A 415 16.05 18.65 17.03
C PHE A 415 17.06 19.15 18.09
N ARG A 416 18.01 18.31 18.52
CA ARG A 416 19.09 18.71 19.44
C ARG A 416 20.15 19.58 18.76
N THR A 417 20.41 19.37 17.48
CA THR A 417 21.45 20.07 16.72
C THR A 417 21.01 21.38 16.06
N GLY A 418 19.77 21.81 16.29
CA GLY A 418 19.27 23.12 15.83
C GLY A 418 19.01 23.16 14.31
N VAL A 419 18.19 22.23 13.82
CA VAL A 419 17.84 22.16 12.41
C VAL A 419 16.99 23.34 11.99
N LYS A 420 17.42 24.05 10.94
CA LYS A 420 16.58 25.05 10.27
C LYS A 420 15.39 24.38 9.60
N PRO A 421 14.19 25.02 9.58
CA PRO A 421 13.05 24.58 8.77
C PRO A 421 13.51 24.34 7.32
N LEU A 422 12.91 23.38 6.66
CA LEU A 422 13.04 23.23 5.20
C LEU A 422 12.43 24.50 4.59
N GLY A 423 13.26 25.35 3.99
CA GLY A 423 12.84 26.56 3.31
C GLY A 423 12.20 26.25 1.95
#